data_a5fad97c7b06a346ba8e27496d1b6f3b
#
_entry.id   a5fad97c7b06a346ba8e27496d1b6f3b
#
_cell.length_a   1.000
_cell.length_b   1.000
_cell.length_c   1.000
_cell.angle_alpha   90.00
_cell.angle_beta   90.00
_cell.angle_gamma   90.00
#
_symmetry.space_group_name_H-M   'P 1'
#
loop_
_entity.id
_entity.type
_entity.pdbx_description
1 polymer ?
#
loop_
_entity_poly.entity_id
_entity_poly.type
_entity_poly.pdbx_seq_one_letter_code
_entity_poly.pdbx_strand_id
1 'polypeptide(L)'
;MVRRRGPTPPPSPPREERPIVPQPAIDLEEGEGQVQPPAPVRLEIIGVGEEEEIVELEELVQGGVDDEVAGGEEVEGGEEEAEAPILGPQERRVRGVAAGERGELADRLDPEVPGPQPGPLLRDASGWSDIDQLGAWQCALNPFTTMESVPGPLKSKWARVMEIVLRAILTAPDEIRLTRALKWFLILPQAFLRQSKRGGQVGRSSVAGRFNAAMDGDFGTVIRLLMADRQKDEETRRREAGRTRRQKSEEEIKEGQRKLALSHLQKGEISKAVSRLTSFGMASIDDPVVMAALKSKYVARGKELPESVIMGQAVDFLGGLKETFASLPTGVSPGTGGLRAEYLTCLAEVWEDGTMAILEEFSMLYISGNLPPWWYRVWGCVTTVPLYKTVEMATVRPVGIKNPLIRTLHSRVIRDNRAALTAVLEPQQLALSLAGGHKLVHQVRMMMEEHRDWVVVKLDVRNAHNEVWRSAIIKALEADPTTQHLAWFAAVILAACSGLETGGKMWGEQGDGETQGDPKAPAFFAMAIQAIVRILDAELRAGGGKARFGNDDGYCGGPPEVVFPALARFETKLREECGLVLQRDKTEVFAWGELPEITPPELKRAGVMVQGRTI
;
A
#
# COMPACT_ATOMS: atom_id res chain seq x y z
N MET A 1 -25.06 52.77 -31.14
CA MET A 1 -23.63 53.16 -31.31
C MET A 1 -22.83 51.94 -31.75
N VAL A 2 -22.48 51.91 -33.02
CA VAL A 2 -21.78 50.79 -33.68
C VAL A 2 -20.28 51.09 -33.58
N ARG A 3 -19.48 50.25 -32.91
CA ARG A 3 -18.01 50.33 -32.90
C ARG A 3 -17.47 49.54 -34.10
N ARG A 4 -16.79 50.23 -35.00
CA ARG A 4 -16.08 49.70 -36.18
C ARG A 4 -14.87 48.90 -35.75
N ARG A 5 -14.68 47.70 -36.33
CA ARG A 5 -13.47 46.90 -36.24
C ARG A 5 -12.41 47.50 -37.17
N GLY A 6 -11.18 47.68 -36.67
CA GLY A 6 -10.01 48.06 -37.43
C GLY A 6 -9.41 46.83 -38.19
N PRO A 7 -8.59 47.08 -39.23
CA PRO A 7 -8.06 46.04 -40.10
C PRO A 7 -7.00 45.18 -39.44
N THR A 8 -6.98 43.88 -39.80
CA THR A 8 -6.00 42.87 -39.41
C THR A 8 -4.60 43.17 -40.03
N PRO A 9 -3.51 42.98 -39.28
CA PRO A 9 -2.17 43.12 -39.84
C PRO A 9 -1.77 41.92 -40.75
N PRO A 10 -0.86 42.13 -41.70
CA PRO A 10 -0.44 41.13 -42.67
C PRO A 10 0.46 40.04 -42.04
N PRO A 11 0.55 38.83 -42.60
CA PRO A 11 1.37 37.74 -42.11
C PRO A 11 2.87 38.01 -42.28
N SER A 12 3.64 37.54 -41.28
CA SER A 12 5.11 37.64 -41.26
C SER A 12 5.75 36.73 -42.31
N PRO A 13 6.90 37.13 -42.91
CA PRO A 13 7.60 36.33 -43.91
C PRO A 13 8.28 35.09 -43.30
N PRO A 14 8.54 34.03 -44.09
CA PRO A 14 9.18 32.81 -43.63
C PRO A 14 10.64 33.04 -43.22
N ARG A 15 11.05 32.34 -42.15
CA ARG A 15 12.44 32.35 -41.66
C ARG A 15 13.34 31.57 -42.62
N GLU A 16 14.40 32.20 -43.07
CA GLU A 16 15.51 31.56 -43.81
C GLU A 16 16.29 30.64 -42.87
N GLU A 17 16.52 29.40 -43.29
CA GLU A 17 17.39 28.44 -42.62
C GLU A 17 18.87 28.87 -42.83
N ARG A 18 19.60 29.00 -41.73
CA ARG A 18 21.06 29.24 -41.78
C ARG A 18 21.80 27.91 -41.97
N PRO A 19 22.84 27.86 -42.80
CA PRO A 19 23.63 26.66 -43.01
C PRO A 19 24.47 26.29 -41.78
N ILE A 20 24.55 24.98 -41.51
CA ILE A 20 25.36 24.37 -40.46
C ILE A 20 26.83 24.43 -40.87
N VAL A 21 27.67 25.11 -40.09
CA VAL A 21 29.14 25.14 -40.26
C VAL A 21 29.73 23.95 -39.49
N PRO A 22 30.56 23.10 -40.11
CA PRO A 22 31.23 22.01 -39.41
C PRO A 22 32.34 22.52 -38.48
N GLN A 23 32.44 21.98 -37.29
CA GLN A 23 33.54 22.27 -36.35
C GLN A 23 34.80 21.51 -36.76
N PRO A 24 36.00 22.09 -36.53
CA PRO A 24 37.27 21.45 -36.88
C PRO A 24 37.63 20.32 -35.90
N ALA A 25 38.27 19.27 -36.42
CA ALA A 25 38.83 18.17 -35.68
C ALA A 25 39.96 18.66 -34.75
N ILE A 26 39.95 18.13 -33.51
CA ILE A 26 41.04 18.36 -32.55
C ILE A 26 42.02 17.20 -32.69
N ASP A 27 43.23 17.50 -33.12
CA ASP A 27 44.37 16.59 -33.10
C ASP A 27 44.83 16.36 -31.66
N LEU A 28 44.89 15.10 -31.26
CA LEU A 28 45.46 14.68 -29.97
C LEU A 28 46.95 14.36 -30.19
N GLU A 29 47.85 15.25 -29.78
CA GLU A 29 49.27 14.93 -29.62
C GLU A 29 49.48 14.08 -28.36
N GLU A 30 50.22 12.99 -28.52
CA GLU A 30 50.69 12.10 -27.48
C GLU A 30 51.71 12.81 -26.57
N GLY A 31 51.34 13.03 -25.31
CA GLY A 31 52.26 13.49 -24.27
C GLY A 31 52.39 12.44 -23.18
N GLU A 32 53.49 11.70 -23.12
CA GLU A 32 53.87 10.82 -22.02
C GLU A 32 54.11 11.63 -20.73
N GLY A 33 53.14 11.62 -19.82
CA GLY A 33 53.25 12.14 -18.47
C GLY A 33 52.88 11.07 -17.45
N GLN A 34 53.84 10.60 -16.67
CA GLN A 34 53.61 9.68 -15.52
C GLN A 34 52.69 10.38 -14.53
N VAL A 35 51.46 9.90 -14.41
CA VAL A 35 50.49 10.28 -13.38
C VAL A 35 50.49 9.16 -12.34
N GLN A 36 50.87 9.50 -11.10
CA GLN A 36 50.68 8.61 -9.94
C GLN A 36 49.19 8.30 -9.75
N PRO A 37 48.83 7.04 -9.42
CA PRO A 37 47.45 6.70 -9.15
C PRO A 37 46.96 7.39 -7.87
N PRO A 38 45.75 7.95 -7.88
CA PRO A 38 45.13 8.49 -6.66
C PRO A 38 44.84 7.35 -5.66
N ALA A 39 44.94 7.68 -4.37
CA ALA A 39 44.66 6.79 -3.26
C ALA A 39 43.25 6.17 -3.38
N PRO A 40 43.05 4.91 -2.94
CA PRO A 40 41.76 4.24 -3.05
C PRO A 40 40.72 4.99 -2.21
N VAL A 41 39.78 5.61 -2.88
CA VAL A 41 38.53 6.06 -2.27
C VAL A 41 37.79 4.81 -1.85
N ARG A 42 37.53 4.66 -0.57
CA ARG A 42 36.59 3.67 -0.03
C ARG A 42 35.21 4.03 -0.59
N LEU A 43 34.84 3.44 -1.70
CA LEU A 43 33.45 3.38 -2.13
C LEU A 43 32.80 2.32 -1.25
N GLU A 44 32.05 2.76 -0.27
CA GLU A 44 31.00 1.96 0.35
C GLU A 44 30.10 1.44 -0.77
N ILE A 45 29.62 0.24 -0.59
CA ILE A 45 28.80 -0.49 -1.54
C ILE A 45 27.53 0.33 -1.82
N ILE A 46 27.58 1.17 -2.84
CA ILE A 46 26.38 1.74 -3.48
C ILE A 46 26.10 0.84 -4.68
N GLY A 47 25.76 -0.37 -4.40
CA GLY A 47 25.06 -1.29 -5.27
C GLY A 47 23.69 -1.51 -4.71
N VAL A 48 23.09 -0.43 -4.21
CA VAL A 48 21.70 -0.38 -3.83
C VAL A 48 20.96 0.03 -5.08
N GLY A 49 20.46 -0.98 -5.78
CA GLY A 49 19.46 -0.78 -6.80
C GLY A 49 18.27 -0.04 -6.17
N GLU A 50 17.53 0.65 -6.99
CA GLU A 50 16.35 1.47 -6.67
C GLU A 50 15.28 0.77 -5.78
N GLU A 51 15.49 -0.47 -5.37
CA GLU A 51 14.59 -1.32 -4.58
C GLU A 51 14.75 -1.17 -3.06
N GLU A 52 15.92 -0.77 -2.54
CA GLU A 52 16.08 -0.51 -1.09
C GLU A 52 15.30 0.72 -0.62
N GLU A 53 15.09 1.74 -1.47
CA GLU A 53 14.22 2.87 -1.10
C GLU A 53 12.75 2.47 -0.89
N ILE A 54 12.31 1.35 -1.49
CA ILE A 54 10.94 0.86 -1.30
C ILE A 54 10.84 -0.03 -0.07
N VAL A 55 11.86 -0.83 0.21
CA VAL A 55 11.95 -1.59 1.43
C VAL A 55 11.98 -0.65 2.63
N GLU A 56 12.70 0.48 2.56
CA GLU A 56 12.64 1.52 3.61
C GLU A 56 11.25 2.20 3.70
N LEU A 57 10.53 2.40 2.60
CA LEU A 57 9.16 2.91 2.66
C LEU A 57 8.16 1.84 3.15
N GLU A 58 8.40 0.57 2.83
CA GLU A 58 7.64 -0.56 3.37
C GLU A 58 8.05 -0.87 4.82
N GLU A 59 9.34 -0.77 5.19
CA GLU A 59 9.82 -0.89 6.57
C GLU A 59 9.38 0.30 7.45
N LEU A 60 9.28 1.52 6.93
CA LEU A 60 8.67 2.65 7.65
C LEU A 60 7.16 2.44 7.87
N VAL A 61 6.52 1.62 7.06
CA VAL A 61 5.15 1.18 7.28
C VAL A 61 5.08 -0.02 8.24
N GLN A 62 6.13 -0.85 8.29
CA GLN A 62 6.24 -2.02 9.16
C GLN A 62 6.98 -1.73 10.47
N GLY A 63 7.97 -0.83 10.48
CA GLY A 63 8.87 -0.54 11.60
C GLY A 63 8.29 0.29 12.73
N GLY A 64 7.00 0.60 12.72
CA GLY A 64 6.34 1.34 13.79
C GLY A 64 5.86 0.50 14.98
N VAL A 65 6.24 -0.78 15.08
CA VAL A 65 5.68 -1.70 16.09
C VAL A 65 6.74 -2.53 16.84
N ASP A 66 8.02 -2.46 16.47
CA ASP A 66 9.07 -3.21 17.14
C ASP A 66 10.05 -2.26 17.85
N ASP A 67 9.65 -1.66 18.98
CA ASP A 67 10.61 -1.19 19.96
C ASP A 67 10.04 -1.19 21.38
N GLU A 68 10.93 -1.59 22.28
CA GLU A 68 10.85 -1.63 23.74
C GLU A 68 10.31 -2.90 24.40
N VAL A 69 11.16 -3.92 24.48
CA VAL A 69 11.45 -4.58 25.77
C VAL A 69 12.94 -4.93 25.81
N ALA A 70 13.73 -4.07 26.37
CA ALA A 70 15.06 -4.41 26.85
C ALA A 70 15.21 -3.85 28.26
N GLY A 71 15.42 -4.71 29.21
CA GLY A 71 15.75 -4.34 30.57
C GLY A 71 15.13 -5.29 31.61
N GLY A 72 15.77 -6.37 31.89
CA GLY A 72 15.39 -7.29 32.97
C GLY A 72 16.55 -8.15 33.36
N GLU A 73 17.03 -7.92 34.55
CA GLU A 73 18.16 -8.50 35.23
C GLU A 73 18.20 -10.03 35.23
N GLU A 74 19.44 -10.58 35.16
CA GLU A 74 19.75 -11.95 35.45
C GLU A 74 19.40 -12.31 36.90
N VAL A 75 18.61 -13.34 37.07
CA VAL A 75 18.49 -14.09 38.33
C VAL A 75 18.65 -15.57 38.00
N GLU A 76 19.77 -16.14 38.48
CA GLU A 76 20.01 -17.58 38.52
C GLU A 76 19.03 -18.27 39.47
N GLY A 77 18.61 -19.48 39.10
CA GLY A 77 18.22 -20.47 40.09
C GLY A 77 17.04 -21.36 39.79
N GLY A 78 17.29 -22.65 39.61
CA GLY A 78 16.41 -23.72 40.09
C GLY A 78 15.62 -24.49 39.05
N GLU A 79 16.12 -25.64 38.69
CA GLU A 79 15.42 -26.75 38.05
C GLU A 79 14.25 -27.24 38.92
N GLU A 80 13.06 -27.36 38.31
CA GLU A 80 12.10 -28.41 38.67
C GLU A 80 11.15 -28.66 37.49
N GLU A 81 11.28 -29.87 36.93
CA GLU A 81 10.38 -30.40 35.91
C GLU A 81 8.98 -30.62 36.54
N ALA A 82 7.96 -29.99 35.94
CA ALA A 82 6.58 -30.39 36.16
C ALA A 82 5.87 -30.46 34.81
N GLU A 83 5.63 -31.68 34.36
CA GLU A 83 4.75 -31.98 33.20
C GLU A 83 3.31 -31.44 33.47
N ALA A 84 2.87 -30.53 32.62
CA ALA A 84 1.47 -30.11 32.57
C ALA A 84 0.76 -30.83 31.41
N PRO A 85 -0.48 -31.28 31.59
CA PRO A 85 -1.17 -32.14 30.64
C PRO A 85 -1.61 -31.38 29.39
N ILE A 86 -1.39 -32.01 28.25
CA ILE A 86 -1.87 -31.59 26.92
C ILE A 86 -3.41 -31.66 26.92
N LEU A 87 -4.06 -30.51 26.99
CA LEU A 87 -5.48 -30.39 26.70
C LEU A 87 -5.68 -30.32 25.19
N GLY A 88 -6.37 -31.32 24.65
CA GLY A 88 -6.76 -31.41 23.25
C GLY A 88 -7.67 -30.26 22.80
N PRO A 89 -7.76 -29.99 21.48
CA PRO A 89 -8.55 -28.90 20.96
C PRO A 89 -10.04 -29.16 21.19
N GLN A 90 -10.67 -28.33 22.00
CA GLN A 90 -12.14 -28.29 22.06
C GLN A 90 -12.67 -27.75 20.75
N GLU A 91 -13.40 -28.57 20.00
CA GLU A 91 -14.21 -28.18 18.86
C GLU A 91 -15.25 -27.12 19.27
N ARG A 92 -14.97 -25.86 19.09
CA ARG A 92 -15.98 -24.80 19.07
C ARG A 92 -16.55 -24.72 17.65
N ARG A 93 -17.69 -25.35 17.45
CA ARG A 93 -18.54 -25.13 16.28
C ARG A 93 -19.03 -23.67 16.30
N VAL A 94 -18.41 -22.82 15.47
CA VAL A 94 -18.98 -21.50 15.15
C VAL A 94 -19.98 -21.72 14.02
N ARG A 95 -21.27 -21.52 14.30
CA ARG A 95 -22.33 -21.54 13.29
C ARG A 95 -22.15 -20.35 12.36
N GLY A 96 -22.12 -20.60 11.06
CA GLY A 96 -22.18 -19.55 10.06
C GLY A 96 -23.49 -18.78 10.19
N VAL A 97 -23.38 -17.44 10.30
CA VAL A 97 -24.53 -16.55 10.41
C VAL A 97 -25.05 -16.28 9.00
N ALA A 98 -26.15 -16.94 8.63
CA ALA A 98 -26.89 -16.58 7.42
C ALA A 98 -27.50 -15.17 7.55
N ALA A 99 -27.78 -14.51 6.43
CA ALA A 99 -28.28 -13.12 6.39
C ALA A 99 -29.56 -12.85 7.21
N GLY A 100 -30.19 -13.88 7.79
CA GLY A 100 -31.36 -13.77 8.67
C GLY A 100 -31.05 -13.61 10.17
N GLU A 101 -29.81 -13.85 10.62
CA GLU A 101 -29.47 -13.93 12.05
C GLU A 101 -28.85 -12.64 12.62
N ARG A 102 -29.06 -11.49 11.97
CA ARG A 102 -28.56 -10.17 12.47
C ARG A 102 -29.19 -9.76 13.81
N GLY A 103 -30.30 -10.38 14.22
CA GLY A 103 -30.96 -10.14 15.52
C GLY A 103 -30.23 -10.78 16.71
N GLU A 104 -29.51 -11.88 16.52
CA GLU A 104 -28.88 -12.62 17.64
C GLU A 104 -27.51 -12.03 18.08
N LEU A 105 -26.86 -11.15 17.28
CA LEU A 105 -25.66 -10.44 17.74
C LEU A 105 -25.99 -9.35 18.79
N ALA A 106 -27.20 -8.81 18.77
CA ALA A 106 -27.63 -7.81 19.72
C ALA A 106 -27.86 -8.41 21.14
N ASP A 107 -28.15 -9.73 21.23
CA ASP A 107 -28.42 -10.42 22.50
C ASP A 107 -27.16 -10.94 23.23
N ARG A 108 -25.96 -10.75 22.66
CA ARG A 108 -24.68 -11.14 23.29
C ARG A 108 -24.05 -10.06 24.17
N LEU A 109 -24.64 -8.89 24.24
CA LEU A 109 -24.27 -7.87 25.21
C LEU A 109 -24.84 -8.29 26.56
N ASP A 110 -23.96 -8.50 27.54
CA ASP A 110 -24.32 -8.86 28.90
C ASP A 110 -25.45 -7.94 29.40
N PRO A 111 -26.65 -8.46 29.70
CA PRO A 111 -27.79 -7.63 30.07
C PRO A 111 -27.62 -6.90 31.43
N GLU A 112 -26.57 -7.20 32.19
CA GLU A 112 -26.31 -6.58 33.49
C GLU A 112 -25.41 -5.33 33.43
N VAL A 113 -24.79 -5.03 32.29
CA VAL A 113 -24.15 -3.73 32.08
C VAL A 113 -25.14 -2.83 31.33
N PRO A 114 -25.76 -1.83 31.98
CA PRO A 114 -26.59 -0.87 31.27
C PRO A 114 -25.70 -0.12 30.32
N GLY A 115 -25.55 -0.65 29.07
CA GLY A 115 -24.93 0.07 27.98
C GLY A 115 -25.60 1.43 27.89
N PRO A 116 -24.86 2.51 27.58
CA PRO A 116 -25.45 3.82 27.38
C PRO A 116 -26.58 3.64 26.36
N GLN A 117 -27.83 3.82 26.84
CA GLN A 117 -29.04 3.74 26.02
C GLN A 117 -28.72 4.45 24.68
N PRO A 118 -29.03 3.88 23.52
CA PRO A 118 -28.86 4.58 22.27
C PRO A 118 -29.63 5.89 22.39
N GLY A 119 -28.88 6.98 22.55
CA GLY A 119 -29.50 8.29 22.79
C GLY A 119 -30.51 8.57 21.68
N PRO A 120 -31.54 9.37 21.91
CA PRO A 120 -32.61 9.67 20.95
C PRO A 120 -32.09 10.27 19.61
N LEU A 121 -30.82 10.61 19.53
CA LEU A 121 -30.15 11.34 18.45
C LEU A 121 -30.24 10.70 17.04
N LEU A 122 -30.42 9.38 16.91
CA LEU A 122 -30.42 8.76 15.56
C LEU A 122 -31.82 8.51 14.98
N ARG A 123 -32.84 8.31 15.81
CA ARG A 123 -34.21 8.10 15.29
C ARG A 123 -34.81 9.36 14.73
N ASP A 124 -34.39 10.53 15.22
CA ASP A 124 -34.94 11.85 14.90
C ASP A 124 -33.92 12.82 14.30
N ALA A 125 -32.74 12.34 13.84
CA ALA A 125 -31.72 13.18 13.25
C ALA A 125 -32.23 13.82 11.96
N SER A 126 -32.45 15.13 11.99
CA SER A 126 -32.90 15.91 10.83
C SER A 126 -31.86 15.82 9.71
N GLY A 127 -32.32 15.46 8.51
CA GLY A 127 -31.47 15.40 7.33
C GLY A 127 -30.45 14.25 7.27
N TRP A 128 -30.58 13.21 8.14
CA TRP A 128 -29.74 12.00 8.02
C TRP A 128 -29.88 11.33 6.63
N SER A 129 -31.09 11.32 6.07
CA SER A 129 -31.36 10.80 4.73
C SER A 129 -30.85 11.67 3.58
N ASP A 130 -30.47 12.93 3.84
CA ASP A 130 -29.95 13.83 2.80
C ASP A 130 -28.66 13.30 2.16
N ILE A 131 -27.96 12.38 2.84
CA ILE A 131 -26.81 11.64 2.27
C ILE A 131 -27.17 10.88 0.98
N ASP A 132 -28.44 10.56 0.76
CA ASP A 132 -28.90 9.87 -0.45
C ASP A 132 -28.73 10.73 -1.71
N GLN A 133 -28.59 12.06 -1.58
CA GLN A 133 -28.24 12.97 -2.68
C GLN A 133 -26.82 12.70 -3.23
N LEU A 134 -25.98 11.99 -2.48
CA LEU A 134 -24.62 11.61 -2.87
C LEU A 134 -24.54 10.13 -3.23
N GLY A 135 -23.92 9.82 -4.37
CA GLY A 135 -23.54 8.46 -4.70
C GLY A 135 -22.37 7.94 -3.84
N ALA A 136 -22.22 6.63 -3.72
CA ALA A 136 -21.14 6.01 -2.92
C ALA A 136 -19.75 6.47 -3.34
N TRP A 137 -19.47 6.54 -4.64
CA TRP A 137 -18.20 7.07 -5.18
C TRP A 137 -17.99 8.54 -4.85
N GLN A 138 -19.03 9.36 -4.90
CA GLN A 138 -18.93 10.77 -4.50
C GLN A 138 -18.59 10.91 -3.00
N CYS A 139 -19.04 9.98 -2.17
CA CYS A 139 -18.68 9.95 -0.75
C CYS A 139 -17.21 9.53 -0.56
N ALA A 140 -16.72 8.56 -1.32
CA ALA A 140 -15.37 8.03 -1.19
C ALA A 140 -14.31 8.98 -1.76
N LEU A 141 -14.55 9.57 -2.92
CA LEU A 141 -13.61 10.48 -3.56
C LEU A 141 -13.43 11.75 -2.74
N ASN A 142 -12.19 12.02 -2.34
CA ASN A 142 -11.87 13.19 -1.54
C ASN A 142 -11.27 14.32 -2.38
N PRO A 143 -12.08 15.27 -2.87
CA PRO A 143 -11.58 16.42 -3.62
C PRO A 143 -10.91 17.49 -2.73
N PHE A 144 -10.95 17.33 -1.41
CA PHE A 144 -10.49 18.32 -0.45
C PHE A 144 -9.23 17.89 0.29
N THR A 145 -8.46 18.86 0.74
CA THR A 145 -7.43 18.64 1.74
C THR A 145 -8.08 18.65 3.12
N THR A 146 -7.92 17.56 3.87
CA THR A 146 -8.33 17.47 5.27
C THR A 146 -7.24 17.97 6.20
N MET A 147 -7.61 18.39 7.40
CA MET A 147 -6.66 18.86 8.44
C MET A 147 -5.65 17.75 8.77
N GLU A 148 -4.43 18.10 9.12
CA GLU A 148 -3.41 17.10 9.50
C GLU A 148 -3.78 16.35 10.77
N SER A 149 -4.46 16.98 11.70
CA SER A 149 -4.94 16.38 12.94
C SER A 149 -6.27 17.00 13.37
N VAL A 150 -6.96 16.32 14.31
CA VAL A 150 -8.17 16.84 14.93
C VAL A 150 -7.78 17.96 15.92
N PRO A 151 -8.31 19.20 15.78
CA PRO A 151 -8.02 20.26 16.73
C PRO A 151 -8.42 19.87 18.15
N GLY A 152 -7.60 20.17 19.16
CA GLY A 152 -7.82 19.78 20.56
C GLY A 152 -9.25 20.00 21.06
N PRO A 153 -9.87 21.20 20.91
CA PRO A 153 -11.24 21.45 21.36
C PRO A 153 -12.31 20.64 20.62
N LEU A 154 -11.97 19.96 19.53
CA LEU A 154 -12.91 19.18 18.71
C LEU A 154 -12.72 17.67 18.83
N LYS A 155 -11.71 17.19 19.57
CA LYS A 155 -11.41 15.75 19.70
C LYS A 155 -12.62 14.96 20.22
N SER A 156 -13.26 15.38 21.30
CA SER A 156 -14.44 14.71 21.85
C SER A 156 -15.64 14.74 20.88
N LYS A 157 -15.80 15.83 20.13
CA LYS A 157 -16.88 15.92 19.13
C LYS A 157 -16.61 15.02 17.92
N TRP A 158 -15.37 14.92 17.47
CA TRP A 158 -14.97 13.95 16.43
C TRP A 158 -15.24 12.53 16.87
N ALA A 159 -14.78 12.16 18.05
CA ALA A 159 -15.00 10.84 18.63
C ALA A 159 -16.50 10.52 18.73
N ARG A 160 -17.32 11.46 19.17
CA ARG A 160 -18.77 11.29 19.27
C ARG A 160 -19.46 11.13 17.92
N VAL A 161 -19.10 11.91 16.91
CA VAL A 161 -19.65 11.78 15.54
C VAL A 161 -19.29 10.42 14.95
N MET A 162 -18.03 9.97 15.13
CA MET A 162 -17.59 8.65 14.69
C MET A 162 -18.40 7.54 15.37
N GLU A 163 -18.59 7.62 16.68
CA GLU A 163 -19.39 6.67 17.44
C GLU A 163 -20.84 6.60 16.93
N ILE A 164 -21.48 7.76 16.70
CA ILE A 164 -22.85 7.83 16.16
C ILE A 164 -22.96 7.06 14.84
N VAL A 165 -22.01 7.29 13.94
CA VAL A 165 -22.04 6.66 12.61
C VAL A 165 -21.75 5.15 12.70
N LEU A 166 -20.79 4.74 13.51
CA LEU A 166 -20.47 3.31 13.70
C LEU A 166 -21.65 2.55 14.33
N ARG A 167 -22.28 3.12 15.37
CA ARG A 167 -23.50 2.52 15.96
C ARG A 167 -24.62 2.42 14.94
N ALA A 168 -24.80 3.44 14.07
CA ALA A 168 -25.79 3.38 13.00
C ALA A 168 -25.51 2.27 11.98
N ILE A 169 -24.24 1.95 11.73
CA ILE A 169 -23.86 0.80 10.88
C ILE A 169 -24.22 -0.52 11.57
N LEU A 170 -23.80 -0.69 12.82
CA LEU A 170 -23.96 -1.93 13.57
C LEU A 170 -25.44 -2.26 13.88
N THR A 171 -26.26 -1.24 14.11
CA THR A 171 -27.68 -1.40 14.46
C THR A 171 -28.64 -1.18 13.30
N ALA A 172 -28.13 -1.09 12.06
CA ALA A 172 -28.97 -0.84 10.89
C ALA A 172 -29.96 -2.01 10.67
N PRO A 173 -31.29 -1.75 10.73
CA PRO A 173 -32.29 -2.81 10.61
C PRO A 173 -32.53 -3.28 9.17
N ASP A 174 -32.08 -2.48 8.18
CA ASP A 174 -32.29 -2.73 6.76
C ASP A 174 -31.11 -2.21 5.93
N GLU A 175 -31.04 -2.65 4.68
CA GLU A 175 -29.96 -2.30 3.74
C GLU A 175 -29.92 -0.80 3.43
N ILE A 176 -31.07 -0.12 3.39
CA ILE A 176 -31.16 1.31 3.07
C ILE A 176 -30.47 2.11 4.19
N ARG A 177 -30.79 1.81 5.45
CA ARG A 177 -30.20 2.49 6.61
C ARG A 177 -28.72 2.15 6.74
N LEU A 178 -28.34 0.89 6.50
CA LEU A 178 -26.93 0.48 6.44
C LEU A 178 -26.17 1.27 5.36
N THR A 179 -26.71 1.35 4.16
CA THR A 179 -26.11 2.12 3.06
C THR A 179 -25.93 3.59 3.40
N ARG A 180 -26.91 4.23 4.04
CA ARG A 180 -26.80 5.62 4.50
C ARG A 180 -25.69 5.78 5.55
N ALA A 181 -25.64 4.92 6.54
CA ALA A 181 -24.62 4.95 7.60
C ALA A 181 -23.21 4.73 7.03
N LEU A 182 -23.05 3.80 6.10
CA LEU A 182 -21.78 3.56 5.39
C LEU A 182 -21.35 4.78 4.55
N LYS A 183 -22.28 5.44 3.84
CA LYS A 183 -21.99 6.68 3.12
C LYS A 183 -21.53 7.80 4.08
N TRP A 184 -22.19 7.96 5.22
CA TRP A 184 -21.78 8.91 6.26
C TRP A 184 -20.35 8.62 6.72
N PHE A 185 -20.01 7.36 6.99
CA PHE A 185 -18.64 6.97 7.36
C PHE A 185 -17.61 7.43 6.31
N LEU A 186 -17.89 7.24 5.02
CA LEU A 186 -16.99 7.64 3.93
C LEU A 186 -16.73 9.15 3.88
N ILE A 187 -17.73 9.97 4.20
CA ILE A 187 -17.60 11.43 4.09
C ILE A 187 -17.15 12.11 5.38
N LEU A 188 -17.08 11.40 6.52
CA LEU A 188 -16.80 12.04 7.81
C LEU A 188 -15.59 12.99 7.79
N PRO A 189 -14.40 12.59 7.28
CA PRO A 189 -13.26 13.49 7.25
C PRO A 189 -13.52 14.74 6.39
N GLN A 190 -14.19 14.57 5.25
CA GLN A 190 -14.49 15.66 4.33
C GLN A 190 -15.56 16.60 4.89
N ALA A 191 -16.56 16.04 5.55
CA ALA A 191 -17.65 16.82 6.11
C ALA A 191 -17.21 17.63 7.33
N PHE A 192 -16.35 17.09 8.18
CA PHE A 192 -16.03 17.69 9.48
C PHE A 192 -14.62 18.26 9.59
N LEU A 193 -13.63 17.72 8.89
CA LEU A 193 -12.21 18.08 9.05
C LEU A 193 -11.57 18.65 7.77
N ARG A 194 -12.38 19.24 6.91
CA ARG A 194 -11.87 19.91 5.73
C ARG A 194 -10.96 21.10 6.10
N GLN A 195 -9.80 21.18 5.47
CA GLN A 195 -8.92 22.34 5.59
C GLN A 195 -9.45 23.50 4.74
N SER A 196 -9.76 24.61 5.37
CA SER A 196 -10.11 25.84 4.65
C SER A 196 -8.86 26.47 4.03
N LYS A 197 -8.91 26.83 2.73
CA LYS A 197 -7.84 27.59 2.06
C LYS A 197 -7.65 28.99 2.66
N ARG A 198 -8.68 29.53 3.32
CA ARG A 198 -8.59 30.76 4.11
C ARG A 198 -8.16 30.39 5.53
N GLY A 199 -6.85 30.44 5.78
CA GLY A 199 -6.31 30.29 7.13
C GLY A 199 -6.93 31.32 8.08
N GLY A 200 -7.08 30.95 9.36
CA GLY A 200 -7.53 31.87 10.41
C GLY A 200 -8.83 31.49 11.09
N GLN A 201 -9.36 32.40 11.87
CA GLN A 201 -10.53 32.22 12.75
C GLN A 201 -11.82 31.83 11.99
N VAL A 202 -12.02 32.32 10.77
CA VAL A 202 -13.20 32.04 9.93
C VAL A 202 -13.26 30.57 9.51
N GLY A 203 -12.12 29.94 9.18
CA GLY A 203 -12.09 28.52 8.84
C GLY A 203 -12.37 27.62 10.03
N ARG A 204 -11.88 27.97 11.23
CA ARG A 204 -12.11 27.23 12.46
C ARG A 204 -13.57 27.33 12.93
N SER A 205 -14.21 28.50 12.81
CA SER A 205 -15.62 28.67 13.18
C SER A 205 -16.55 27.85 12.26
N SER A 206 -16.23 27.74 10.98
CA SER A 206 -16.99 26.90 10.04
C SER A 206 -16.92 25.40 10.39
N VAL A 207 -15.73 24.90 10.78
CA VAL A 207 -15.54 23.52 11.21
C VAL A 207 -16.30 23.26 12.52
N ALA A 208 -16.16 24.13 13.53
CA ALA A 208 -16.87 24.01 14.80
C ALA A 208 -18.40 24.04 14.59
N GLY A 209 -18.89 24.86 13.67
CA GLY A 209 -20.31 24.94 13.33
C GLY A 209 -20.89 23.63 12.81
N ARG A 210 -20.14 22.87 12.00
CA ARG A 210 -20.57 21.55 11.52
C ARG A 210 -20.66 20.52 12.63
N PHE A 211 -19.68 20.52 13.54
CA PHE A 211 -19.72 19.65 14.71
C PHE A 211 -20.89 20.00 15.63
N ASN A 212 -21.17 21.29 15.83
CA ASN A 212 -22.32 21.70 16.65
C ASN A 212 -23.63 21.25 16.00
N ALA A 213 -23.82 21.47 14.71
CA ALA A 213 -25.01 21.01 13.99
C ALA A 213 -25.22 19.49 14.14
N ALA A 214 -24.14 18.68 13.99
CA ALA A 214 -24.24 17.25 14.20
C ALA A 214 -24.55 16.85 15.65
N MET A 215 -24.00 17.58 16.66
CA MET A 215 -24.34 17.35 18.07
C MET A 215 -25.80 17.70 18.38
N ASP A 216 -26.35 18.68 17.68
CA ASP A 216 -27.78 19.07 17.76
C ASP A 216 -28.69 18.16 16.92
N GLY A 217 -28.12 17.12 16.26
CA GLY A 217 -28.85 16.18 15.39
C GLY A 217 -29.18 16.74 14.00
N ASP A 218 -28.70 17.93 13.60
CA ASP A 218 -28.94 18.54 12.29
C ASP A 218 -27.86 18.12 11.26
N PHE A 219 -27.95 16.89 10.78
CA PHE A 219 -27.10 16.38 9.71
C PHE A 219 -27.41 16.99 8.33
N GLY A 220 -28.60 17.52 8.12
CA GLY A 220 -28.99 18.24 6.90
C GLY A 220 -28.14 19.50 6.69
N THR A 221 -27.87 20.26 7.74
CA THR A 221 -26.94 21.39 7.68
C THR A 221 -25.53 20.96 7.31
N VAL A 222 -25.04 19.83 7.83
CA VAL A 222 -23.70 19.30 7.49
C VAL A 222 -23.62 18.98 6.00
N ILE A 223 -24.60 18.27 5.42
CA ILE A 223 -24.65 17.95 3.98
C ILE A 223 -24.71 19.22 3.12
N ARG A 224 -25.59 20.17 3.46
CA ARG A 224 -25.71 21.43 2.71
C ARG A 224 -24.38 22.19 2.66
N LEU A 225 -23.68 22.28 3.79
CA LEU A 225 -22.38 22.93 3.86
C LEU A 225 -21.30 22.18 3.06
N LEU A 226 -21.30 20.85 3.10
CA LEU A 226 -20.40 20.02 2.29
C LEU A 226 -20.62 20.22 0.79
N MET A 227 -21.89 20.20 0.35
CA MET A 227 -22.24 20.39 -1.06
C MET A 227 -21.87 21.80 -1.55
N ALA A 228 -22.17 22.83 -0.76
CA ALA A 228 -21.76 24.20 -1.07
C ALA A 228 -20.23 24.36 -1.20
N ASP A 229 -19.48 23.67 -0.38
CA ASP A 229 -18.03 23.66 -0.46
C ASP A 229 -17.52 22.93 -1.70
N ARG A 230 -18.12 21.79 -2.06
CA ARG A 230 -17.77 21.05 -3.29
C ARG A 230 -18.02 21.90 -4.54
N GLN A 231 -19.13 22.58 -4.58
CA GLN A 231 -19.46 23.49 -5.70
C GLN A 231 -18.42 24.62 -5.82
N LYS A 232 -18.06 25.26 -4.72
CA LYS A 232 -17.02 26.32 -4.71
C LYS A 232 -15.66 25.82 -5.19
N ASP A 233 -15.27 24.63 -4.77
CA ASP A 233 -14.00 24.04 -5.19
C ASP A 233 -14.02 23.68 -6.67
N GLU A 234 -15.14 23.18 -7.19
CA GLU A 234 -15.28 22.88 -8.60
C GLU A 234 -15.21 24.17 -9.45
N GLU A 235 -15.89 25.24 -9.04
CA GLU A 235 -15.79 26.55 -9.68
C GLU A 235 -14.35 27.09 -9.65
N THR A 236 -13.64 26.92 -8.51
CA THR A 236 -12.24 27.32 -8.38
C THR A 236 -11.34 26.52 -9.32
N ARG A 237 -11.51 25.20 -9.39
CA ARG A 237 -10.75 24.35 -10.32
C ARG A 237 -11.01 24.72 -11.77
N ARG A 238 -12.28 25.00 -12.16
CA ARG A 238 -12.61 25.46 -13.51
C ARG A 238 -11.93 26.79 -13.84
N ARG A 239 -11.88 27.72 -12.89
CA ARG A 239 -11.17 29.02 -13.06
C ARG A 239 -9.65 28.83 -13.15
N GLU A 240 -9.08 27.92 -12.36
CA GLU A 240 -7.65 27.59 -12.38
C GLU A 240 -7.25 26.81 -13.64
N ALA A 241 -8.08 25.92 -14.15
CA ALA A 241 -7.84 25.19 -15.41
C ALA A 241 -7.77 26.11 -16.63
N GLY A 242 -8.49 27.27 -16.61
CA GLY A 242 -8.40 28.29 -17.66
C GLY A 242 -7.17 29.20 -17.55
N ARG A 243 -6.38 29.08 -16.48
CA ARG A 243 -5.14 29.86 -16.33
C ARG A 243 -3.96 28.97 -16.75
N THR A 244 -3.19 29.45 -17.72
CA THR A 244 -1.92 28.80 -18.10
C THR A 244 -1.03 28.74 -16.87
N ARG A 245 -0.90 27.55 -16.30
CA ARG A 245 -0.05 27.33 -15.13
C ARG A 245 1.39 27.59 -15.56
N ARG A 246 2.03 28.64 -15.03
CA ARG A 246 3.46 28.87 -15.27
C ARG A 246 4.21 27.59 -14.90
N GLN A 247 4.87 27.00 -15.85
CA GLN A 247 5.76 25.88 -15.61
C GLN A 247 6.86 26.35 -14.66
N LYS A 248 7.02 25.68 -13.52
CA LYS A 248 8.12 25.99 -12.59
C LYS A 248 9.43 25.63 -13.25
N SER A 249 10.45 26.46 -13.06
CA SER A 249 11.81 26.12 -13.48
C SER A 249 12.32 24.91 -12.66
N GLU A 250 13.31 24.23 -13.20
CA GLU A 250 13.96 23.11 -12.50
C GLU A 250 14.56 23.56 -11.16
N GLU A 251 15.11 24.77 -11.09
CA GLU A 251 15.61 25.37 -9.86
C GLU A 251 14.50 25.61 -8.83
N GLU A 252 13.32 26.10 -9.27
CA GLU A 252 12.15 26.29 -8.38
C GLU A 252 11.62 24.95 -7.83
N ILE A 253 11.73 23.88 -8.62
CA ILE A 253 11.36 22.52 -8.19
C ILE A 253 12.35 22.01 -7.15
N LYS A 254 13.66 22.06 -7.43
CA LYS A 254 14.73 21.65 -6.52
C LYS A 254 14.71 22.43 -5.20
N GLU A 255 14.48 23.73 -5.27
CA GLU A 255 14.35 24.57 -4.06
C GLU A 255 13.11 24.20 -3.24
N GLY A 256 12.00 23.87 -3.90
CA GLY A 256 10.80 23.33 -3.23
C GLY A 256 11.07 22.01 -2.51
N GLN A 257 11.79 21.08 -3.16
CA GLN A 257 12.20 19.81 -2.56
C GLN A 257 13.11 20.02 -1.35
N ARG A 258 14.11 20.91 -1.44
CA ARG A 258 15.00 21.25 -0.31
C ARG A 258 14.22 21.78 0.88
N LYS A 259 13.28 22.69 0.67
CA LYS A 259 12.44 23.25 1.75
C LYS A 259 11.61 22.18 2.46
N LEU A 260 11.02 21.25 1.68
CA LEU A 260 10.28 20.14 2.24
C LEU A 260 11.19 19.17 3.01
N ALA A 261 12.36 18.84 2.45
CA ALA A 261 13.34 17.99 3.12
C ALA A 261 13.81 18.60 4.46
N LEU A 262 14.11 19.91 4.48
CA LEU A 262 14.46 20.61 5.71
C LEU A 262 13.32 20.58 6.75
N SER A 263 12.07 20.72 6.32
CA SER A 263 10.92 20.61 7.21
C SER A 263 10.80 19.19 7.83
N HIS A 264 11.08 18.15 7.04
CA HIS A 264 11.12 16.77 7.56
C HIS A 264 12.28 16.56 8.53
N LEU A 265 13.48 17.07 8.21
CA LEU A 265 14.64 17.01 9.13
C LEU A 265 14.37 17.70 10.47
N GLN A 266 13.71 18.86 10.47
CA GLN A 266 13.31 19.56 11.70
C GLN A 266 12.34 18.75 12.57
N LYS A 267 11.60 17.82 11.97
CA LYS A 267 10.69 16.88 12.66
C LYS A 267 11.37 15.56 13.05
N GLY A 268 12.66 15.38 12.74
CA GLY A 268 13.39 14.13 12.95
C GLY A 268 13.08 13.04 11.90
N GLU A 269 12.36 13.36 10.85
CA GLU A 269 11.92 12.42 9.81
C GLU A 269 12.99 12.27 8.71
N ILE A 270 14.13 11.66 9.02
CA ILE A 270 15.33 11.61 8.16
C ILE A 270 15.02 10.91 6.84
N SER A 271 14.42 9.73 6.86
CA SER A 271 14.10 8.95 5.65
C SER A 271 13.17 9.71 4.71
N LYS A 272 12.16 10.42 5.24
CA LYS A 272 11.28 11.26 4.42
C LYS A 272 12.02 12.43 3.79
N ALA A 273 13.00 13.01 4.50
CA ALA A 273 13.85 14.07 3.96
C ALA A 273 14.71 13.57 2.80
N VAL A 274 15.33 12.40 2.95
CA VAL A 274 16.13 11.75 1.89
C VAL A 274 15.24 11.45 0.68
N SER A 275 14.10 10.77 0.87
CA SER A 275 13.16 10.47 -0.23
C SER A 275 12.70 11.72 -0.98
N ARG A 276 12.57 12.88 -0.31
CA ARG A 276 12.25 14.14 -0.99
C ARG A 276 13.36 14.66 -1.88
N LEU A 277 14.61 14.45 -1.51
CA LEU A 277 15.77 14.90 -2.28
C LEU A 277 16.09 13.96 -3.45
N THR A 278 15.84 12.66 -3.28
CA THR A 278 16.12 11.63 -4.30
C THR A 278 14.96 11.40 -5.27
N SER A 279 13.75 11.86 -4.94
CA SER A 279 12.57 11.68 -5.80
C SER A 279 12.68 12.45 -7.12
N PHE A 280 12.44 11.74 -8.23
CA PHE A 280 12.32 12.32 -9.56
C PHE A 280 11.01 13.09 -9.78
N GLY A 281 10.13 13.12 -8.77
CA GLY A 281 8.88 13.86 -8.79
C GLY A 281 7.66 13.03 -9.16
N MET A 282 6.52 13.67 -9.01
CA MET A 282 5.22 13.08 -9.30
C MET A 282 4.81 13.40 -10.74
N ALA A 283 4.41 12.37 -11.49
CA ALA A 283 3.90 12.50 -12.83
C ALA A 283 2.45 13.03 -12.84
N SER A 284 2.05 13.71 -13.90
CA SER A 284 0.67 14.18 -14.06
C SER A 284 -0.20 13.13 -14.76
N ILE A 285 -1.33 12.78 -14.17
CA ILE A 285 -2.32 11.91 -14.83
C ILE A 285 -3.07 12.58 -16.00
N ASP A 286 -2.96 13.90 -16.14
CA ASP A 286 -3.50 14.62 -17.28
C ASP A 286 -2.61 14.46 -18.54
N ASP A 287 -1.37 13.90 -18.37
CA ASP A 287 -0.51 13.49 -19.47
C ASP A 287 -0.97 12.13 -20.03
N PRO A 288 -1.34 12.04 -21.33
CA PRO A 288 -1.79 10.80 -21.93
C PRO A 288 -0.74 9.67 -21.89
N VAL A 289 0.55 9.99 -21.95
CA VAL A 289 1.66 9.01 -21.90
C VAL A 289 1.74 8.41 -20.50
N VAL A 290 1.70 9.25 -19.46
CA VAL A 290 1.68 8.82 -18.07
C VAL A 290 0.45 7.96 -17.78
N MET A 291 -0.72 8.39 -18.26
CA MET A 291 -1.96 7.64 -18.07
C MET A 291 -1.92 6.27 -18.78
N ALA A 292 -1.38 6.19 -19.99
CA ALA A 292 -1.21 4.92 -20.69
C ALA A 292 -0.24 3.99 -19.95
N ALA A 293 0.89 4.54 -19.47
CA ALA A 293 1.86 3.80 -18.67
C ALA A 293 1.28 3.29 -17.35
N LEU A 294 0.45 4.09 -16.65
CA LEU A 294 -0.26 3.65 -15.45
C LEU A 294 -1.23 2.53 -15.75
N LYS A 295 -2.08 2.70 -16.77
CA LYS A 295 -3.08 1.68 -17.15
C LYS A 295 -2.43 0.34 -17.51
N SER A 296 -1.24 0.35 -18.12
CA SER A 296 -0.51 -0.87 -18.46
C SER A 296 0.00 -1.64 -17.24
N LYS A 297 0.02 -1.03 -16.04
CA LYS A 297 0.45 -1.69 -14.79
C LYS A 297 -0.68 -2.42 -14.07
N TYR A 298 -1.93 -2.16 -14.41
CA TYR A 298 -3.08 -2.78 -13.78
C TYR A 298 -3.82 -3.65 -14.79
N VAL A 299 -3.93 -4.92 -14.47
CA VAL A 299 -4.53 -5.93 -15.37
C VAL A 299 -5.97 -6.21 -14.98
N ALA A 300 -6.78 -6.56 -15.97
CA ALA A 300 -8.09 -7.12 -15.74
C ALA A 300 -7.95 -8.50 -15.08
N ARG A 301 -9.04 -8.97 -14.46
CA ARG A 301 -9.04 -10.32 -13.86
C ARG A 301 -8.81 -11.38 -14.92
N GLY A 302 -7.74 -12.15 -14.76
CA GLY A 302 -7.33 -13.19 -15.70
C GLY A 302 -7.96 -14.56 -15.42
N LYS A 303 -8.28 -14.84 -14.16
CA LYS A 303 -8.98 -16.05 -13.73
C LYS A 303 -10.07 -15.73 -12.73
N GLU A 304 -11.21 -16.42 -12.85
CA GLU A 304 -12.27 -16.37 -11.84
C GLU A 304 -11.77 -16.87 -10.49
N LEU A 305 -12.31 -16.29 -9.43
CA LEU A 305 -12.02 -16.75 -8.08
C LEU A 305 -12.61 -18.13 -7.84
N PRO A 306 -12.03 -18.94 -6.95
CA PRO A 306 -12.63 -20.23 -6.57
C PRO A 306 -14.06 -20.05 -6.07
N GLU A 307 -15.00 -20.84 -6.57
CA GLU A 307 -16.41 -20.79 -6.14
C GLU A 307 -16.59 -21.27 -4.69
N SER A 308 -15.77 -22.23 -4.29
CA SER A 308 -15.81 -22.84 -2.96
C SER A 308 -14.61 -22.39 -2.15
N VAL A 309 -14.71 -21.24 -1.52
CA VAL A 309 -13.83 -20.92 -0.38
C VAL A 309 -14.53 -21.44 0.87
N ILE A 310 -13.83 -22.18 1.73
CA ILE A 310 -14.41 -22.72 2.94
C ILE A 310 -14.94 -21.55 3.80
N MET A 311 -16.27 -21.38 3.73
CA MET A 311 -16.99 -20.39 4.54
C MET A 311 -16.90 -20.81 6.00
N GLY A 312 -16.46 -19.94 6.87
CA GLY A 312 -16.70 -20.09 8.29
C GLY A 312 -15.55 -20.11 9.26
N GLN A 313 -14.31 -19.92 8.81
CA GLN A 313 -13.25 -19.55 9.75
C GLN A 313 -13.00 -18.04 9.62
N ALA A 314 -13.76 -17.26 10.41
CA ALA A 314 -13.45 -15.85 10.55
C ALA A 314 -12.04 -15.70 11.14
N VAL A 315 -11.25 -14.80 10.60
CA VAL A 315 -10.01 -14.37 11.25
C VAL A 315 -10.44 -13.72 12.55
N ASP A 316 -10.14 -14.33 13.69
CA ASP A 316 -10.43 -13.74 14.98
C ASP A 316 -9.54 -12.51 15.19
N PHE A 317 -10.17 -11.39 15.47
CA PHE A 317 -9.50 -10.20 15.92
C PHE A 317 -9.20 -10.36 17.41
N LEU A 318 -7.95 -10.48 17.76
CA LEU A 318 -7.52 -10.61 19.16
C LEU A 318 -7.49 -9.25 19.88
N GLY A 319 -8.52 -8.40 19.76
CA GLY A 319 -8.57 -7.12 20.47
C GLY A 319 -7.37 -6.17 20.21
N GLY A 320 -7.24 -5.08 20.96
CA GLY A 320 -6.02 -4.25 20.94
C GLY A 320 -5.92 -3.29 19.76
N LEU A 321 -7.03 -2.88 19.14
CA LEU A 321 -7.02 -1.80 18.16
C LEU A 321 -6.64 -0.46 18.78
N LYS A 322 -6.92 -0.24 20.06
CA LYS A 322 -6.60 1.00 20.77
C LYS A 322 -5.10 1.24 20.81
N GLU A 323 -4.33 0.25 21.23
CA GLU A 323 -2.88 0.28 21.28
C GLU A 323 -2.29 0.42 19.87
N THR A 324 -2.86 -0.30 18.91
CA THR A 324 -2.46 -0.20 17.50
C THR A 324 -2.67 1.22 16.97
N PHE A 325 -3.80 1.87 17.26
CA PHE A 325 -4.05 3.24 16.82
C PHE A 325 -3.21 4.27 17.56
N ALA A 326 -2.90 4.06 18.83
CA ALA A 326 -2.02 4.93 19.61
C ALA A 326 -0.59 4.97 19.03
N SER A 327 -0.16 3.87 18.40
CA SER A 327 1.18 3.72 17.80
C SER A 327 1.25 4.05 16.30
N LEU A 328 0.15 4.51 15.67
CA LEU A 328 0.15 4.82 14.24
C LEU A 328 1.13 5.95 13.88
N PRO A 329 1.88 5.81 12.79
CA PRO A 329 2.80 6.85 12.34
C PRO A 329 2.04 8.09 11.87
N THR A 330 2.55 9.27 12.25
CA THR A 330 1.99 10.56 11.84
C THR A 330 2.46 10.99 10.45
N GLY A 331 1.70 11.89 9.80
CA GLY A 331 2.05 12.46 8.51
C GLY A 331 1.92 11.50 7.33
N VAL A 332 1.20 10.39 7.51
CA VAL A 332 0.90 9.43 6.43
C VAL A 332 -0.24 9.96 5.56
N SER A 333 -0.16 9.67 4.26
CA SER A 333 -1.19 10.08 3.30
C SER A 333 -2.54 9.46 3.64
N PRO A 334 -3.65 10.23 3.57
CA PRO A 334 -4.95 9.78 4.06
C PRO A 334 -5.61 8.69 3.19
N GLY A 335 -5.22 8.52 1.94
CA GLY A 335 -5.93 7.65 1.01
C GLY A 335 -7.37 8.10 0.73
N THR A 336 -8.16 7.18 0.21
CA THR A 336 -9.56 7.41 -0.17
C THR A 336 -10.42 7.83 1.03
N GLY A 337 -11.32 8.79 0.84
CA GLY A 337 -12.20 9.33 1.87
C GLY A 337 -11.56 10.41 2.75
N GLY A 338 -10.23 10.52 2.75
CA GLY A 338 -9.52 11.55 3.52
C GLY A 338 -9.34 11.24 5.00
N LEU A 339 -9.60 10.00 5.44
CA LEU A 339 -9.32 9.54 6.81
C LEU A 339 -7.80 9.50 7.02
N ARG A 340 -7.32 10.06 8.12
CA ARG A 340 -5.90 10.10 8.48
C ARG A 340 -5.60 9.22 9.68
N ALA A 341 -4.36 8.76 9.81
CA ALA A 341 -3.89 8.03 10.98
C ALA A 341 -4.12 8.83 12.27
N GLU A 342 -3.85 10.12 12.25
CA GLU A 342 -4.05 11.04 13.38
C GLU A 342 -5.51 11.12 13.87
N TYR A 343 -6.48 10.81 12.99
CA TYR A 343 -7.90 10.77 13.37
C TYR A 343 -8.24 9.49 14.13
N LEU A 344 -7.58 8.38 13.80
CA LEU A 344 -7.68 7.10 14.52
C LEU A 344 -6.95 7.18 15.87
N THR A 345 -5.75 7.76 15.90
CA THR A 345 -5.03 8.05 17.15
C THR A 345 -5.87 8.91 18.10
N CYS A 346 -6.57 9.92 17.56
CA CYS A 346 -7.49 10.72 18.37
C CYS A 346 -8.62 9.90 18.99
N LEU A 347 -9.13 8.84 18.32
CA LEU A 347 -10.12 7.96 18.90
C LEU A 347 -9.52 7.14 20.06
N ALA A 348 -8.30 6.62 19.88
CA ALA A 348 -7.60 5.88 20.93
C ALA A 348 -7.33 6.74 22.19
N GLU A 349 -7.10 8.04 21.99
CA GLU A 349 -6.92 8.99 23.10
C GLU A 349 -8.22 9.32 23.85
N VAL A 350 -9.37 9.34 23.16
CA VAL A 350 -10.64 9.82 23.70
C VAL A 350 -11.55 8.69 24.16
N TRP A 351 -11.53 7.56 23.46
CA TRP A 351 -12.43 6.45 23.74
C TRP A 351 -11.91 5.55 24.86
N GLU A 352 -12.83 5.14 25.73
CA GLU A 352 -12.63 4.01 26.62
C GLU A 352 -12.77 2.69 25.87
N ASP A 353 -12.31 1.59 26.46
CA ASP A 353 -12.29 0.27 25.83
C ASP A 353 -13.68 -0.20 25.37
N GLY A 354 -14.72 0.04 26.16
CA GLY A 354 -16.09 -0.29 25.77
C GLY A 354 -16.63 0.48 24.56
N THR A 355 -16.10 1.69 24.29
CA THR A 355 -16.43 2.44 23.07
C THR A 355 -15.57 1.99 21.91
N MET A 356 -14.30 1.62 22.16
CA MET A 356 -13.42 1.07 21.14
C MET A 356 -13.95 -0.24 20.55
N ALA A 357 -14.60 -1.08 21.36
CA ALA A 357 -15.25 -2.32 20.93
C ALA A 357 -16.22 -2.11 19.75
N ILE A 358 -16.87 -0.95 19.66
CA ILE A 358 -17.75 -0.61 18.51
C ILE A 358 -16.98 -0.58 17.19
N LEU A 359 -15.76 -0.07 17.21
CA LEU A 359 -14.91 -0.05 16.03
C LEU A 359 -14.32 -1.44 15.72
N GLU A 360 -14.07 -2.24 16.74
CA GLU A 360 -13.67 -3.63 16.59
C GLU A 360 -14.79 -4.46 15.95
N GLU A 361 -16.05 -4.32 16.40
CA GLU A 361 -17.21 -4.96 15.77
C GLU A 361 -17.38 -4.54 14.29
N PHE A 362 -17.28 -3.25 13.99
CA PHE A 362 -17.30 -2.78 12.59
C PHE A 362 -16.16 -3.40 11.77
N SER A 363 -14.97 -3.50 12.36
CA SER A 363 -13.80 -4.10 11.70
C SER A 363 -14.03 -5.59 11.42
N MET A 364 -14.70 -6.30 12.33
CA MET A 364 -15.09 -7.69 12.12
C MET A 364 -16.10 -7.85 10.98
N LEU A 365 -17.09 -6.96 10.85
CA LEU A 365 -18.01 -6.97 9.69
C LEU A 365 -17.25 -6.84 8.38
N TYR A 366 -16.21 -5.99 8.34
CA TYR A 366 -15.38 -5.82 7.16
C TYR A 366 -14.56 -7.08 6.83
N ILE A 367 -13.86 -7.62 7.82
CA ILE A 367 -12.95 -8.77 7.62
C ILE A 367 -13.74 -10.05 7.27
N SER A 368 -14.91 -10.22 7.86
CA SER A 368 -15.75 -11.41 7.68
C SER A 368 -16.65 -11.38 6.44
N GLY A 369 -16.63 -10.31 5.65
CA GLY A 369 -17.46 -10.23 4.44
C GLY A 369 -18.91 -9.84 4.66
N ASN A 370 -19.25 -9.33 5.85
CA ASN A 370 -20.62 -9.01 6.26
C ASN A 370 -21.09 -7.60 5.88
N LEU A 371 -20.33 -6.90 5.03
CA LEU A 371 -20.70 -5.61 4.46
C LEU A 371 -21.17 -5.78 3.00
N PRO A 372 -21.97 -4.85 2.45
CA PRO A 372 -22.44 -4.96 1.08
C PRO A 372 -21.28 -5.02 0.06
N PRO A 373 -21.39 -5.76 -1.06
CA PRO A 373 -20.31 -5.88 -2.06
C PRO A 373 -19.80 -4.55 -2.60
N TRP A 374 -20.69 -3.55 -2.79
CA TRP A 374 -20.29 -2.22 -3.25
C TRP A 374 -19.33 -1.53 -2.27
N TRP A 375 -19.41 -1.84 -0.96
CA TRP A 375 -18.54 -1.27 0.06
C TRP A 375 -17.07 -1.62 -0.18
N TYR A 376 -16.77 -2.89 -0.43
CA TYR A 376 -15.40 -3.36 -0.69
C TYR A 376 -14.79 -2.70 -1.93
N ARG A 377 -15.61 -2.47 -2.96
CA ARG A 377 -15.18 -1.79 -4.17
C ARG A 377 -14.87 -0.32 -3.93
N VAL A 378 -15.72 0.37 -3.19
CA VAL A 378 -15.65 1.82 -2.96
C VAL A 378 -14.66 2.17 -1.86
N TRP A 379 -14.77 1.51 -0.70
CA TRP A 379 -13.87 1.76 0.43
C TRP A 379 -12.47 1.20 0.19
N GLY A 380 -12.35 0.07 -0.50
CA GLY A 380 -11.09 -0.52 -0.96
C GLY A 380 -10.42 0.22 -2.12
N CYS A 381 -10.98 1.35 -2.58
CA CYS A 381 -10.39 2.18 -3.62
C CYS A 381 -8.98 2.64 -3.24
N VAL A 382 -8.10 2.67 -4.22
CA VAL A 382 -6.68 3.00 -4.06
C VAL A 382 -6.40 4.39 -4.61
N THR A 383 -5.90 5.28 -3.79
CA THR A 383 -5.32 6.54 -4.25
C THR A 383 -3.96 6.25 -4.86
N THR A 384 -3.85 6.35 -6.17
CA THR A 384 -2.61 6.06 -6.89
C THR A 384 -1.77 7.32 -7.06
N VAL A 385 -0.52 7.26 -6.62
CA VAL A 385 0.47 8.32 -6.82
C VAL A 385 1.46 7.86 -7.88
N PRO A 386 1.45 8.45 -9.09
CA PRO A 386 2.40 8.12 -10.13
C PRO A 386 3.74 8.81 -9.85
N LEU A 387 4.78 8.03 -9.55
CA LEU A 387 6.13 8.53 -9.38
C LEU A 387 6.97 8.21 -10.61
N TYR A 388 7.81 9.14 -11.05
CA TYR A 388 8.81 8.84 -12.07
C TYR A 388 9.89 7.91 -11.50
N LYS A 389 10.28 6.88 -12.28
CA LYS A 389 11.32 5.92 -11.89
C LYS A 389 12.73 6.40 -12.19
N THR A 390 12.89 7.23 -13.23
CA THR A 390 14.19 7.64 -13.74
C THR A 390 14.21 9.13 -14.05
N VAL A 391 15.42 9.68 -14.21
CA VAL A 391 15.65 11.09 -14.55
C VAL A 391 15.00 11.45 -15.90
N GLU A 392 15.00 10.51 -16.84
CA GLU A 392 14.43 10.67 -18.17
C GLU A 392 12.90 10.76 -18.18
N MET A 393 12.27 10.54 -17.01
CA MET A 393 10.79 10.60 -16.82
C MET A 393 10.02 9.69 -17.80
N ALA A 394 10.67 8.66 -18.36
CA ALA A 394 10.09 7.78 -19.37
C ALA A 394 9.18 6.70 -18.76
N THR A 395 9.38 6.35 -17.49
CA THR A 395 8.63 5.29 -16.80
C THR A 395 8.04 5.78 -15.49
N VAL A 396 6.87 5.23 -15.13
CA VAL A 396 6.19 5.58 -13.89
C VAL A 396 6.01 4.34 -13.00
N ARG A 397 6.12 4.57 -11.68
CA ARG A 397 5.79 3.61 -10.64
C ARG A 397 4.48 4.02 -9.98
N PRO A 398 3.44 3.19 -9.99
CA PRO A 398 2.21 3.48 -9.27
C PRO A 398 2.36 3.11 -7.80
N VAL A 399 2.42 4.09 -6.91
CA VAL A 399 2.36 3.84 -5.47
C VAL A 399 0.91 3.92 -5.03
N GLY A 400 0.40 2.84 -4.48
CA GLY A 400 -0.99 2.75 -4.03
C GLY A 400 -1.12 3.13 -2.55
N ILE A 401 -2.00 4.08 -2.27
CA ILE A 401 -2.32 4.51 -0.91
C ILE A 401 -3.75 4.07 -0.60
N LYS A 402 -3.92 3.19 0.38
CA LYS A 402 -5.21 2.80 0.93
C LYS A 402 -5.57 3.61 2.17
N ASN A 403 -6.85 3.58 2.51
CA ASN A 403 -7.37 4.17 3.74
C ASN A 403 -6.58 3.63 4.97
N PRO A 404 -6.12 4.48 5.90
CA PRO A 404 -5.33 4.05 7.06
C PRO A 404 -5.99 2.98 7.93
N LEU A 405 -7.32 3.02 8.10
CA LEU A 405 -8.01 1.98 8.85
C LEU A 405 -7.90 0.63 8.14
N ILE A 406 -8.12 0.56 6.81
CA ILE A 406 -7.93 -0.67 6.03
C ILE A 406 -6.50 -1.19 6.17
N ARG A 407 -5.50 -0.31 6.03
CA ARG A 407 -4.10 -0.71 6.17
C ARG A 407 -3.80 -1.27 7.55
N THR A 408 -4.33 -0.63 8.60
CA THR A 408 -4.17 -1.10 9.98
C THR A 408 -4.80 -2.48 10.17
N LEU A 409 -6.01 -2.70 9.65
CA LEU A 409 -6.69 -4.00 9.72
C LEU A 409 -5.92 -5.09 8.97
N HIS A 410 -5.45 -4.80 7.73
CA HIS A 410 -4.65 -5.74 6.96
C HIS A 410 -3.32 -6.06 7.65
N SER A 411 -2.62 -5.04 8.15
CA SER A 411 -1.38 -5.23 8.92
C SER A 411 -1.61 -6.11 10.15
N ARG A 412 -2.72 -5.88 10.88
CA ARG A 412 -3.07 -6.66 12.06
C ARG A 412 -3.31 -8.13 11.72
N VAL A 413 -4.12 -8.41 10.68
CA VAL A 413 -4.38 -9.78 10.22
C VAL A 413 -3.08 -10.51 9.87
N ILE A 414 -2.17 -9.87 9.12
CA ILE A 414 -0.90 -10.49 8.76
C ILE A 414 0.01 -10.67 9.97
N ARG A 415 0.09 -9.70 10.87
CA ARG A 415 0.90 -9.79 12.10
C ARG A 415 0.45 -10.94 12.99
N ASP A 416 -0.86 -11.05 13.23
CA ASP A 416 -1.42 -12.07 14.10
C ASP A 416 -1.25 -13.49 13.51
N ASN A 417 -1.10 -13.60 12.19
CA ASN A 417 -0.89 -14.86 11.47
C ASN A 417 0.55 -15.06 10.96
N ARG A 418 1.49 -14.19 11.35
CA ARG A 418 2.87 -14.21 10.84
C ARG A 418 3.56 -15.55 11.08
N ALA A 419 3.37 -16.16 12.24
CA ALA A 419 4.00 -17.43 12.57
C ALA A 419 3.55 -18.56 11.62
N ALA A 420 2.24 -18.68 11.37
CA ALA A 420 1.68 -19.68 10.46
C ALA A 420 2.16 -19.45 9.02
N LEU A 421 2.09 -18.21 8.55
CA LEU A 421 2.56 -17.84 7.21
C LEU A 421 4.07 -18.10 7.04
N THR A 422 4.89 -17.74 8.03
CA THR A 422 6.35 -17.98 8.00
C THR A 422 6.66 -19.48 7.97
N ALA A 423 5.94 -20.29 8.72
CA ALA A 423 6.15 -21.76 8.74
C ALA A 423 5.87 -22.38 7.37
N VAL A 424 4.90 -21.85 6.61
CA VAL A 424 4.65 -22.30 5.23
C VAL A 424 5.71 -21.79 4.26
N LEU A 425 6.23 -20.59 4.44
CA LEU A 425 7.11 -19.93 3.50
C LEU A 425 8.59 -20.35 3.63
N GLU A 426 9.08 -20.52 4.85
CA GLU A 426 10.47 -20.90 5.08
C GLU A 426 10.74 -22.38 4.69
N PRO A 427 11.98 -22.73 4.32
CA PRO A 427 13.15 -21.87 4.21
C PRO A 427 13.34 -21.22 2.84
N GLN A 428 12.45 -21.46 1.87
CA GLN A 428 12.61 -20.99 0.49
C GLN A 428 12.28 -19.50 0.34
N GLN A 429 11.22 -19.05 1.01
CA GLN A 429 10.73 -17.66 0.94
C GLN A 429 10.93 -16.97 2.29
N LEU A 430 11.68 -15.88 2.29
CA LEU A 430 12.10 -15.15 3.50
C LEU A 430 11.31 -13.83 3.70
N ALA A 431 10.28 -13.57 2.90
CA ALA A 431 9.52 -12.32 2.92
C ALA A 431 8.96 -11.92 4.29
N LEU A 432 8.57 -12.92 5.11
CA LEU A 432 8.01 -12.70 6.45
C LEU A 432 8.97 -13.11 7.58
N SER A 433 10.18 -13.56 7.25
CA SER A 433 11.19 -13.95 8.23
C SER A 433 11.71 -12.75 9.01
N LEU A 434 12.06 -12.95 10.28
CA LEU A 434 12.80 -11.95 11.02
C LEU A 434 14.17 -11.70 10.35
N ALA A 435 14.46 -10.43 10.05
CA ALA A 435 15.63 -10.03 9.28
C ALA A 435 15.76 -10.76 7.92
N GLY A 436 14.62 -10.98 7.22
CA GLY A 436 14.54 -11.77 5.99
C GLY A 436 15.46 -11.27 4.89
N GLY A 437 15.52 -9.97 4.64
CA GLY A 437 16.44 -9.37 3.67
C GLY A 437 17.92 -9.65 4.00
N HIS A 438 18.35 -9.49 5.25
CA HIS A 438 19.71 -9.82 5.67
C HIS A 438 20.03 -11.31 5.51
N LYS A 439 19.08 -12.19 5.88
CA LYS A 439 19.22 -13.64 5.67
C LYS A 439 19.38 -13.97 4.20
N LEU A 440 18.58 -13.34 3.32
CA LEU A 440 18.64 -13.55 1.88
C LEU A 440 20.01 -13.16 1.31
N VAL A 441 20.45 -11.93 1.57
CA VAL A 441 21.78 -11.44 1.13
C VAL A 441 22.90 -12.37 1.62
N HIS A 442 22.85 -12.78 2.88
CA HIS A 442 23.87 -13.67 3.44
C HIS A 442 23.87 -15.04 2.77
N GLN A 443 22.68 -15.63 2.54
CA GLN A 443 22.57 -16.94 1.86
C GLN A 443 23.02 -16.87 0.40
N VAL A 444 22.69 -15.79 -0.32
CA VAL A 444 23.17 -15.57 -1.70
C VAL A 444 24.70 -15.43 -1.72
N ARG A 445 25.27 -14.66 -0.80
CA ARG A 445 26.73 -14.53 -0.68
C ARG A 445 27.40 -15.87 -0.43
N MET A 446 26.87 -16.71 0.47
CA MET A 446 27.38 -18.05 0.71
C MET A 446 27.32 -18.93 -0.56
N MET A 447 26.23 -18.89 -1.32
CA MET A 447 26.14 -19.61 -2.59
C MET A 447 27.30 -19.26 -3.53
N MET A 448 27.63 -17.97 -3.61
CA MET A 448 28.69 -17.46 -4.48
C MET A 448 30.10 -17.77 -3.98
N GLU A 449 30.34 -17.77 -2.66
CA GLU A 449 31.65 -17.96 -2.07
C GLU A 449 32.03 -19.45 -1.95
N GLU A 450 31.07 -20.30 -1.63
CA GLU A 450 31.29 -21.75 -1.42
C GLU A 450 31.42 -22.52 -2.75
N HIS A 451 30.75 -22.07 -3.82
CA HIS A 451 30.64 -22.78 -5.08
C HIS A 451 31.07 -21.90 -6.26
N ARG A 452 32.34 -21.94 -6.61
CA ARG A 452 32.90 -21.15 -7.73
C ARG A 452 32.55 -21.68 -9.13
N ASP A 453 32.06 -22.89 -9.21
CA ASP A 453 31.58 -23.58 -10.40
C ASP A 453 30.08 -23.37 -10.64
N TRP A 454 29.39 -22.72 -9.71
CA TRP A 454 27.96 -22.43 -9.85
C TRP A 454 27.70 -21.15 -10.64
N VAL A 455 26.51 -21.09 -11.22
CA VAL A 455 25.85 -19.82 -11.56
C VAL A 455 24.87 -19.46 -10.46
N VAL A 456 24.74 -18.17 -10.20
CA VAL A 456 23.66 -17.61 -9.38
C VAL A 456 22.83 -16.71 -10.26
N VAL A 457 21.53 -16.98 -10.37
CA VAL A 457 20.58 -16.21 -11.18
C VAL A 457 19.71 -15.38 -10.25
N LYS A 458 19.72 -14.06 -10.41
CA LYS A 458 18.75 -13.13 -9.81
C LYS A 458 17.56 -13.05 -10.75
N LEU A 459 16.40 -13.36 -10.25
CA LEU A 459 15.14 -13.38 -11.00
C LEU A 459 14.42 -12.03 -10.83
N ASP A 460 13.92 -11.47 -11.93
CA ASP A 460 13.03 -10.31 -11.93
C ASP A 460 11.66 -10.73 -12.48
N VAL A 461 10.61 -10.58 -11.66
CA VAL A 461 9.23 -10.88 -12.07
C VAL A 461 8.56 -9.59 -12.52
N ARG A 462 8.08 -9.55 -13.77
CA ARG A 462 7.44 -8.38 -14.32
C ARG A 462 6.19 -7.99 -13.53
N ASN A 463 6.20 -6.77 -12.97
CA ASN A 463 5.04 -6.15 -12.31
C ASN A 463 4.35 -7.10 -11.29
N ALA A 464 5.15 -7.85 -10.55
CA ALA A 464 4.80 -9.01 -9.74
C ALA A 464 3.52 -8.82 -8.90
N HIS A 465 3.53 -7.82 -8.01
CA HIS A 465 2.39 -7.55 -7.13
C HIS A 465 1.10 -7.20 -7.88
N ASN A 466 1.18 -6.49 -9.00
CA ASN A 466 -0.01 -6.01 -9.71
C ASN A 466 -0.59 -7.05 -10.70
N GLU A 467 0.17 -8.10 -11.06
CA GLU A 467 -0.24 -9.09 -12.05
C GLU A 467 -0.58 -10.46 -11.47
N VAL A 468 -0.15 -10.80 -10.24
CA VAL A 468 -0.44 -12.10 -9.64
C VAL A 468 -1.94 -12.39 -9.61
N TRP A 469 -2.35 -13.55 -10.07
CA TRP A 469 -3.75 -13.92 -10.05
C TRP A 469 -4.28 -14.05 -8.62
N ARG A 470 -5.36 -13.35 -8.31
CA ARG A 470 -6.04 -13.43 -7.01
C ARG A 470 -6.53 -14.83 -6.69
N SER A 471 -6.91 -15.60 -7.73
CA SER A 471 -7.26 -17.02 -7.58
C SER A 471 -6.09 -17.87 -7.10
N ALA A 472 -4.86 -17.56 -7.51
CA ALA A 472 -3.65 -18.27 -7.04
C ALA A 472 -3.38 -17.98 -5.55
N ILE A 473 -3.56 -16.73 -5.11
CA ILE A 473 -3.45 -16.34 -3.70
C ILE A 473 -4.41 -17.15 -2.83
N ILE A 474 -5.70 -17.18 -3.21
CA ILE A 474 -6.73 -17.87 -2.42
C ILE A 474 -6.44 -19.36 -2.36
N LYS A 475 -6.14 -20.00 -3.50
CA LYS A 475 -5.80 -21.44 -3.56
C LYS A 475 -4.59 -21.79 -2.71
N ALA A 476 -3.56 -20.95 -2.71
CA ALA A 476 -2.37 -21.19 -1.91
C ALA A 476 -2.65 -21.11 -0.39
N LEU A 477 -3.50 -20.17 0.03
CA LEU A 477 -3.92 -20.05 1.43
C LEU A 477 -4.81 -21.23 1.86
N GLU A 478 -5.68 -21.73 0.97
CA GLU A 478 -6.53 -22.90 1.25
C GLU A 478 -5.75 -24.22 1.31
N ALA A 479 -4.65 -24.33 0.60
CA ALA A 479 -3.89 -25.57 0.47
C ALA A 479 -3.22 -26.01 1.77
N ASP A 480 -2.97 -25.10 2.72
CA ASP A 480 -2.33 -25.41 4.00
C ASP A 480 -3.32 -25.19 5.17
N PRO A 481 -3.54 -26.22 6.00
CA PRO A 481 -4.49 -26.13 7.13
C PRO A 481 -4.20 -24.97 8.10
N THR A 482 -2.94 -24.55 8.23
CA THR A 482 -2.54 -23.47 9.16
C THR A 482 -2.87 -22.08 8.62
N THR A 483 -3.05 -21.92 7.31
CA THR A 483 -3.39 -20.64 6.66
C THR A 483 -4.79 -20.63 6.05
N GLN A 484 -5.51 -21.75 6.07
CA GLN A 484 -6.81 -21.91 5.43
C GLN A 484 -7.86 -20.88 5.88
N HIS A 485 -7.83 -20.46 7.14
CA HIS A 485 -8.72 -19.43 7.68
C HIS A 485 -8.48 -18.05 7.02
N LEU A 486 -7.27 -17.79 6.49
CA LEU A 486 -6.96 -16.57 5.74
C LEU A 486 -7.53 -16.58 4.32
N ALA A 487 -7.84 -17.74 3.76
CA ALA A 487 -8.40 -17.84 2.42
C ALA A 487 -9.76 -17.14 2.31
N TRP A 488 -10.61 -17.27 3.34
CA TRP A 488 -11.89 -16.55 3.40
C TRP A 488 -11.67 -15.02 3.42
N PHE A 489 -10.79 -14.52 4.28
CA PHE A 489 -10.44 -13.10 4.31
C PHE A 489 -9.93 -12.63 2.94
N ALA A 490 -9.01 -13.39 2.33
CA ALA A 490 -8.50 -13.08 0.99
C ALA A 490 -9.63 -13.05 -0.04
N ALA A 491 -10.52 -14.04 -0.05
CA ALA A 491 -11.65 -14.10 -0.97
C ALA A 491 -12.56 -12.88 -0.84
N VAL A 492 -12.90 -12.49 0.38
CA VAL A 492 -13.75 -11.31 0.66
C VAL A 492 -13.15 -10.03 0.11
N ILE A 493 -11.89 -9.73 0.44
CA ILE A 493 -11.27 -8.44 0.07
C ILE A 493 -10.79 -8.40 -1.39
N LEU A 494 -10.51 -9.56 -2.00
CA LEU A 494 -10.06 -9.67 -3.40
C LEU A 494 -11.21 -9.90 -4.38
N ALA A 495 -12.42 -10.23 -3.91
CA ALA A 495 -13.59 -10.41 -4.78
C ALA A 495 -13.93 -9.14 -5.54
N ALA A 496 -13.90 -7.99 -4.88
CA ALA A 496 -14.18 -6.71 -5.53
C ALA A 496 -12.95 -6.19 -6.29
N CYS A 497 -13.17 -5.72 -7.52
CA CYS A 497 -12.15 -4.91 -8.20
C CYS A 497 -12.00 -3.59 -7.45
N SER A 498 -10.78 -3.26 -7.02
CA SER A 498 -10.51 -1.99 -6.33
C SER A 498 -10.52 -0.86 -7.34
N GLY A 499 -11.25 0.21 -7.06
CA GLY A 499 -11.19 1.43 -7.87
C GLY A 499 -9.81 2.09 -7.78
N LEU A 500 -9.36 2.69 -8.86
CA LEU A 500 -8.10 3.44 -8.93
C LEU A 500 -8.41 4.92 -9.14
N GLU A 501 -7.95 5.75 -8.20
CA GLU A 501 -8.19 7.19 -8.26
C GLU A 501 -6.89 7.99 -8.10
N THR A 502 -6.87 9.21 -8.62
CA THR A 502 -5.81 10.18 -8.37
C THR A 502 -6.42 11.58 -8.32
N GLY A 503 -6.15 12.30 -7.23
CA GLY A 503 -6.65 13.66 -7.05
C GLY A 503 -8.19 13.78 -7.07
N GLY A 504 -8.89 12.76 -6.62
CA GLY A 504 -10.35 12.69 -6.60
C GLY A 504 -10.99 12.31 -7.94
N LYS A 505 -10.21 11.87 -8.93
CA LYS A 505 -10.70 11.39 -10.23
C LYS A 505 -10.48 9.89 -10.36
N MET A 506 -11.54 9.15 -10.60
CA MET A 506 -11.47 7.73 -10.99
C MET A 506 -10.89 7.61 -12.39
N TRP A 507 -9.96 6.66 -12.60
CA TRP A 507 -9.37 6.44 -13.92
C TRP A 507 -9.25 4.96 -14.31
N GLY A 508 -9.51 4.02 -13.40
CA GLY A 508 -9.42 2.61 -13.67
C GLY A 508 -9.86 1.72 -12.50
N GLU A 509 -9.66 0.43 -12.66
CA GLU A 509 -9.90 -0.60 -11.65
C GLU A 509 -8.78 -1.63 -11.69
N GLN A 510 -8.44 -2.20 -10.53
CA GLN A 510 -7.50 -3.31 -10.39
C GLN A 510 -8.29 -4.62 -10.32
N GLY A 511 -8.19 -5.45 -11.34
CA GLY A 511 -8.89 -6.75 -11.43
C GLY A 511 -8.14 -7.88 -10.75
N ASP A 512 -6.86 -8.08 -11.10
CA ASP A 512 -5.94 -9.00 -10.44
C ASP A 512 -4.85 -8.26 -9.68
N GLY A 513 -3.97 -9.00 -9.04
CA GLY A 513 -2.87 -8.49 -8.25
C GLY A 513 -3.28 -7.91 -6.91
N GLU A 514 -2.24 -7.44 -6.24
CA GLU A 514 -2.28 -6.73 -4.96
C GLU A 514 -1.82 -5.29 -5.13
N THR A 515 -2.31 -4.41 -4.28
CA THR A 515 -1.87 -3.02 -4.29
C THR A 515 -0.49 -2.90 -3.68
N GLN A 516 0.48 -2.40 -4.42
CA GLN A 516 1.81 -2.08 -3.89
C GLN A 516 1.68 -1.04 -2.77
N GLY A 517 2.16 -1.37 -1.56
CA GLY A 517 1.99 -0.57 -0.34
C GLY A 517 0.82 -1.00 0.55
N ASP A 518 0.13 -2.09 0.23
CA ASP A 518 -0.82 -2.74 1.15
C ASP A 518 -0.06 -3.75 2.03
N PRO A 519 -0.13 -3.70 3.37
CA PRO A 519 0.63 -4.57 4.27
C PRO A 519 0.46 -6.08 4.04
N LYS A 520 -0.67 -6.50 3.46
CA LYS A 520 -0.89 -7.93 3.14
C LYS A 520 -0.24 -8.37 1.83
N ALA A 521 0.11 -7.43 0.95
CA ALA A 521 0.56 -7.75 -0.40
C ALA A 521 1.83 -8.63 -0.44
N PRO A 522 2.89 -8.38 0.35
CA PRO A 522 4.05 -9.25 0.38
C PRO A 522 3.72 -10.68 0.82
N ALA A 523 2.89 -10.84 1.86
CA ALA A 523 2.50 -12.16 2.35
C ALA A 523 1.68 -12.93 1.32
N PHE A 524 0.70 -12.30 0.72
CA PHE A 524 -0.20 -12.94 -0.24
C PHE A 524 0.50 -13.27 -1.55
N PHE A 525 1.39 -12.40 -2.03
CA PHE A 525 2.23 -12.69 -3.17
C PHE A 525 3.15 -13.89 -2.91
N ALA A 526 3.88 -13.88 -1.78
CA ALA A 526 4.78 -14.95 -1.39
C ALA A 526 4.04 -16.31 -1.30
N MET A 527 2.83 -16.32 -0.70
CA MET A 527 2.00 -17.53 -0.64
C MET A 527 1.59 -18.01 -2.03
N ALA A 528 1.19 -17.10 -2.93
CA ALA A 528 0.75 -17.48 -4.28
C ALA A 528 1.80 -18.24 -5.08
N ILE A 529 3.08 -17.90 -4.94
CA ILE A 529 4.18 -18.53 -5.68
C ILE A 529 4.85 -19.67 -4.90
N GLN A 530 4.54 -19.87 -3.61
CA GLN A 530 5.31 -20.76 -2.72
C GLN A 530 5.37 -22.21 -3.21
N ALA A 531 4.28 -22.75 -3.72
CA ALA A 531 4.27 -24.13 -4.24
C ALA A 531 5.26 -24.29 -5.40
N ILE A 532 5.30 -23.31 -6.30
CA ILE A 532 6.18 -23.31 -7.47
C ILE A 532 7.64 -23.11 -7.04
N VAL A 533 7.89 -22.24 -6.05
CA VAL A 533 9.21 -22.03 -5.47
C VAL A 533 9.74 -23.29 -4.78
N ARG A 534 8.88 -24.05 -4.09
CA ARG A 534 9.26 -25.35 -3.50
C ARG A 534 9.65 -26.36 -4.55
N ILE A 535 8.93 -26.42 -5.68
CA ILE A 535 9.26 -27.30 -6.80
C ILE A 535 10.63 -26.90 -7.37
N LEU A 536 10.86 -25.63 -7.62
CA LEU A 536 12.16 -25.13 -8.09
C LEU A 536 13.30 -25.50 -7.15
N ASP A 537 13.14 -25.25 -5.82
CA ASP A 537 14.16 -25.57 -4.82
C ASP A 537 14.43 -27.10 -4.77
N ALA A 538 13.40 -27.93 -4.90
CA ALA A 538 13.54 -29.38 -4.92
C ALA A 538 14.32 -29.88 -6.17
N GLU A 539 14.00 -29.33 -7.35
CA GLU A 539 14.73 -29.65 -8.59
C GLU A 539 16.20 -29.21 -8.53
N LEU A 540 16.45 -28.01 -8.01
CA LEU A 540 17.81 -27.53 -7.83
C LEU A 540 18.59 -28.37 -6.83
N ARG A 541 17.99 -28.75 -5.69
CA ARG A 541 18.63 -29.59 -4.67
C ARG A 541 19.00 -30.96 -5.18
N ALA A 542 18.19 -31.54 -6.08
CA ALA A 542 18.52 -32.82 -6.70
C ALA A 542 19.84 -32.78 -7.51
N GLY A 543 20.22 -31.58 -8.01
CA GLY A 543 21.49 -31.33 -8.70
C GLY A 543 22.52 -30.57 -7.84
N GLY A 544 22.35 -30.50 -6.52
CA GLY A 544 23.25 -29.85 -5.58
C GLY A 544 23.00 -28.36 -5.33
N GLY A 545 22.10 -27.72 -6.11
CA GLY A 545 21.78 -26.30 -6.01
C GLY A 545 20.71 -25.95 -4.96
N LYS A 546 20.26 -24.71 -4.94
CA LYS A 546 19.17 -24.22 -4.07
C LYS A 546 18.54 -22.94 -4.59
N ALA A 547 17.29 -22.64 -4.17
CA ALA A 547 16.58 -21.40 -4.43
C ALA A 547 16.24 -20.66 -3.13
N ARG A 548 16.30 -19.31 -3.16
CA ARG A 548 15.88 -18.44 -2.06
C ARG A 548 15.20 -17.21 -2.60
N PHE A 549 14.12 -16.81 -1.93
CA PHE A 549 13.30 -15.69 -2.32
C PHE A 549 13.10 -14.72 -1.15
N GLY A 550 13.08 -13.44 -1.45
CA GLY A 550 12.63 -12.38 -0.57
C GLY A 550 11.50 -11.64 -1.27
N ASN A 551 10.26 -12.11 -1.10
CA ASN A 551 9.09 -11.62 -1.81
C ASN A 551 9.16 -11.93 -3.33
N ASP A 552 9.23 -10.92 -4.21
CA ASP A 552 9.38 -11.04 -5.67
C ASP A 552 10.84 -11.22 -6.12
N ASP A 553 11.81 -10.86 -5.28
CA ASP A 553 13.22 -11.08 -5.54
C ASP A 553 13.62 -12.54 -5.32
N GLY A 554 13.92 -13.26 -6.39
CA GLY A 554 14.33 -14.66 -6.36
C GLY A 554 15.79 -14.86 -6.73
N TYR A 555 16.46 -15.80 -6.06
CA TYR A 555 17.82 -16.20 -6.36
C TYR A 555 17.92 -17.74 -6.46
N CYS A 556 18.48 -18.20 -7.58
CA CYS A 556 18.74 -19.63 -7.85
C CYS A 556 20.24 -19.84 -8.00
N GLY A 557 20.84 -20.72 -7.20
CA GLY A 557 22.23 -21.10 -7.32
C GLY A 557 22.42 -22.59 -7.55
N GLY A 558 23.37 -22.95 -8.41
CA GLY A 558 23.71 -24.35 -8.70
C GLY A 558 24.54 -24.53 -9.97
N PRO A 559 24.85 -25.77 -10.34
CA PRO A 559 25.46 -26.09 -11.62
C PRO A 559 24.62 -25.58 -12.79
N PRO A 560 25.21 -24.96 -13.83
CA PRO A 560 24.48 -24.34 -14.93
C PRO A 560 23.50 -25.31 -15.64
N GLU A 561 23.89 -26.56 -15.83
CA GLU A 561 23.11 -27.62 -16.45
C GLU A 561 21.86 -28.02 -15.64
N VAL A 562 21.82 -27.66 -14.36
CA VAL A 562 20.67 -27.86 -13.47
C VAL A 562 19.81 -26.58 -13.41
N VAL A 563 20.46 -25.42 -13.23
CA VAL A 563 19.77 -24.13 -13.01
C VAL A 563 18.94 -23.71 -14.21
N PHE A 564 19.49 -23.67 -15.42
CA PHE A 564 18.77 -23.14 -16.58
C PHE A 564 17.56 -23.99 -17.00
N PRO A 565 17.61 -25.32 -17.03
CA PRO A 565 16.42 -26.13 -17.29
C PRO A 565 15.36 -26.02 -16.18
N ALA A 566 15.75 -25.94 -14.91
CA ALA A 566 14.83 -25.73 -13.79
C ALA A 566 14.14 -24.37 -13.88
N LEU A 567 14.90 -23.31 -14.25
CA LEU A 567 14.36 -21.97 -14.44
C LEU A 567 13.34 -21.91 -15.58
N ALA A 568 13.56 -22.58 -16.70
CA ALA A 568 12.60 -22.64 -17.79
C ALA A 568 11.26 -23.30 -17.37
N ARG A 569 11.32 -24.35 -16.55
CA ARG A 569 10.13 -25.00 -15.99
C ARG A 569 9.43 -24.09 -14.96
N PHE A 570 10.20 -23.42 -14.13
CA PHE A 570 9.70 -22.44 -13.16
C PHE A 570 8.92 -21.31 -13.87
N GLU A 571 9.49 -20.70 -14.91
CA GLU A 571 8.82 -19.65 -15.69
C GLU A 571 7.50 -20.13 -16.30
N THR A 572 7.47 -21.37 -16.82
CA THR A 572 6.25 -21.97 -17.36
C THR A 572 5.18 -22.09 -16.28
N LYS A 573 5.53 -22.62 -15.11
CA LYS A 573 4.60 -22.75 -13.98
C LYS A 573 4.13 -21.41 -13.43
N LEU A 574 5.00 -20.41 -13.30
CA LEU A 574 4.60 -19.06 -12.89
C LEU A 574 3.52 -18.49 -13.81
N ARG A 575 3.66 -18.69 -15.13
CA ARG A 575 2.68 -18.22 -16.10
C ARG A 575 1.36 -18.98 -16.01
N GLU A 576 1.40 -20.30 -15.91
CA GLU A 576 0.21 -21.16 -15.95
C GLU A 576 -0.58 -21.15 -14.65
N GLU A 577 0.09 -21.03 -13.51
CA GLU A 577 -0.53 -21.13 -12.19
C GLU A 577 -0.81 -19.77 -11.54
N CYS A 578 0.07 -18.77 -11.78
CA CYS A 578 -0.02 -17.44 -11.14
C CYS A 578 -0.24 -16.28 -12.12
N GLY A 579 -0.16 -16.50 -13.44
CA GLY A 579 -0.28 -15.43 -14.45
C GLY A 579 0.95 -14.53 -14.56
N LEU A 580 2.06 -14.91 -13.93
CA LEU A 580 3.27 -14.12 -13.82
C LEU A 580 4.28 -14.45 -14.93
N VAL A 581 5.10 -13.47 -15.31
CA VAL A 581 6.10 -13.60 -16.36
C VAL A 581 7.44 -13.09 -15.86
N LEU A 582 8.53 -13.85 -16.07
CA LEU A 582 9.88 -13.36 -15.80
C LEU A 582 10.26 -12.26 -16.79
N GLN A 583 10.86 -11.20 -16.28
CA GLN A 583 11.44 -10.15 -17.10
C GLN A 583 12.89 -10.52 -17.44
N ARG A 584 13.06 -11.32 -18.52
CA ARG A 584 14.35 -11.92 -18.88
C ARG A 584 15.45 -10.89 -19.13
N ASP A 585 15.11 -9.73 -19.69
CA ASP A 585 16.05 -8.63 -19.92
C ASP A 585 16.57 -7.96 -18.65
N LYS A 586 15.94 -8.22 -17.48
CA LYS A 586 16.39 -7.78 -16.16
C LYS A 586 16.83 -8.93 -15.26
N THR A 587 16.55 -10.17 -15.66
CA THR A 587 17.08 -11.34 -14.97
C THR A 587 18.58 -11.42 -15.20
N GLU A 588 19.35 -11.46 -14.12
CA GLU A 588 20.80 -11.36 -14.13
C GLU A 588 21.47 -12.67 -13.74
N VAL A 589 22.57 -13.03 -14.41
CA VAL A 589 23.37 -14.22 -14.12
C VAL A 589 24.74 -13.81 -13.61
N PHE A 590 25.11 -14.32 -12.46
CA PHE A 590 26.46 -14.23 -11.91
C PHE A 590 27.21 -15.55 -12.14
N ALA A 591 28.47 -15.47 -12.56
CA ALA A 591 29.42 -16.57 -12.63
C ALA A 591 30.84 -16.06 -12.30
N TRP A 592 31.68 -16.90 -11.69
CA TRP A 592 33.06 -16.52 -11.30
C TRP A 592 34.02 -16.33 -12.48
N GLY A 593 33.70 -16.81 -13.64
CA GLY A 593 34.47 -16.68 -14.87
C GLY A 593 33.63 -16.15 -16.02
N GLU A 594 33.85 -16.69 -17.21
CA GLU A 594 32.97 -16.47 -18.33
C GLU A 594 31.61 -17.13 -18.08
N LEU A 595 30.54 -16.56 -18.65
CA LEU A 595 29.25 -17.19 -18.59
C LEU A 595 29.31 -18.53 -19.34
N PRO A 596 28.71 -19.60 -18.77
CA PRO A 596 28.63 -20.90 -19.48
C PRO A 596 27.95 -20.75 -20.85
N GLU A 597 28.39 -21.53 -21.85
CA GLU A 597 27.81 -21.51 -23.21
C GLU A 597 26.31 -21.82 -23.24
N ILE A 598 25.82 -22.58 -22.27
CA ILE A 598 24.39 -22.92 -22.12
C ILE A 598 23.55 -21.78 -21.51
N THR A 599 24.16 -20.64 -21.15
CA THR A 599 23.43 -19.50 -20.61
C THR A 599 22.46 -18.95 -21.67
N PRO A 600 21.16 -18.82 -21.35
CA PRO A 600 20.21 -18.19 -22.28
C PRO A 600 20.68 -16.80 -22.71
N PRO A 601 20.72 -16.50 -24.03
CA PRO A 601 21.35 -15.29 -24.56
C PRO A 601 20.63 -13.99 -24.15
N GLU A 602 19.39 -14.09 -23.75
CA GLU A 602 18.59 -12.95 -23.27
C GLU A 602 18.90 -12.55 -21.81
N LEU A 603 19.60 -13.41 -21.05
CA LEU A 603 19.96 -13.10 -19.67
C LEU A 603 21.21 -12.24 -19.63
N LYS A 604 21.22 -11.25 -18.74
CA LYS A 604 22.36 -10.36 -18.57
C LYS A 604 23.37 -10.92 -17.58
N ARG A 605 24.65 -10.62 -17.79
CA ARG A 605 25.68 -10.86 -16.78
C ARG A 605 25.53 -9.84 -15.66
N ALA A 606 25.41 -10.32 -14.42
CA ALA A 606 25.40 -9.45 -13.25
C ALA A 606 26.77 -8.78 -13.03
N GLY A 607 26.75 -7.46 -12.79
CA GLY A 607 27.93 -6.74 -12.34
C GLY A 607 28.02 -6.79 -10.83
N VAL A 608 28.75 -7.76 -10.28
CA VAL A 608 28.86 -7.94 -8.82
C VAL A 608 30.26 -7.57 -8.34
N MET A 609 30.33 -6.82 -7.24
CA MET A 609 31.58 -6.52 -6.52
C MET A 609 31.86 -7.61 -5.50
N VAL A 610 32.88 -8.42 -5.76
CA VAL A 610 33.35 -9.44 -4.78
C VAL A 610 34.75 -9.09 -4.35
N GLN A 611 34.95 -8.94 -3.04
CA GLN A 611 36.27 -8.59 -2.43
C GLN A 611 36.92 -7.35 -3.06
N GLY A 612 36.13 -6.32 -3.40
CA GLY A 612 36.62 -5.08 -3.99
C GLY A 612 36.99 -5.17 -5.48
N ARG A 613 36.64 -6.27 -6.15
CA ARG A 613 36.79 -6.42 -7.62
C ARG A 613 35.40 -6.56 -8.26
N THR A 614 35.18 -5.82 -9.34
CA THR A 614 34.02 -6.03 -10.22
C THR A 614 34.26 -7.32 -11.01
N ILE A 615 33.34 -8.26 -10.90
CA ILE A 615 33.36 -9.53 -11.64
C ILE A 615 32.30 -9.45 -12.73
#